data_7f508a554bfc4d97afb394120ed055be
#
_entry.id   7f508a554bfc4d97afb394120ed055be
#
_cell.length_a   1.000
_cell.length_b   1.000
_cell.length_c   1.000
_cell.angle_alpha   90.00
_cell.angle_beta   90.00
_cell.angle_gamma   90.00
#
_symmetry.space_group_name_H-M   'P 1'
#
loop_
_entity.id
_entity.type
_entity.pdbx_description
1 polymer ?
#
loop_
_entity_poly.entity_id
_entity_poly.type
_entity_poly.pdbx_seq_one_letter_code
_entity_poly.pdbx_strand_id
1 'polypeptide(L)'
;MPRKLSLLLLLFAALTSVHAAETPSSPDLVLQGEVKPSQAQTYFEVPFDVPAGVHRLTVYFENLGKADRSVLDLGIADPVRFRGASGGNKDHFTISETDATPSYLPGTIIPGKWRLQIAVPNIRPNVTSRYRAEIYFNRVIDDTSFTDHPLNDHPGWYRGDLHMHDAHSDGSCPSQSGKSVPCPVFFTVEAAARRGLDFIAISDHNTTSQYDAMRELQPYFDKTLLIPGRELTTFYGHANLIGTTLFVDYRVGSPQVPDVNAMFRSARQTGGIVSINHPESPTGEICMGCGWSPSPPADMSLVTSIEVMNGGGGHGFFPGIHFWEQQLSKGYRLTAVGGSDNHHADWPLDKIGSVGSPTTVVHANDLSVAAILDGIRAGHVFLDLTGSRDKLLELRAHDSHSSAEMGDDLEPQKGETLALQIHVTACEGASLRMLIDGQESSTLPQQGITSGDQTFNMNWTPDGSRHWLRAEVRDSQGQLLLFSNPVYIGFKQD
;
A
#
# COMPACT_ATOMS: atom_id res chain seq x y z
N MET A 1 -30.44 -3.73 -64.42
CA MET A 1 -30.73 -3.11 -63.09
C MET A 1 -29.81 -3.77 -62.06
N PRO A 2 -28.77 -3.11 -61.55
CA PRO A 2 -27.89 -3.69 -60.53
C PRO A 2 -28.40 -3.29 -59.11
N ARG A 3 -28.51 -4.29 -58.24
CA ARG A 3 -28.87 -4.13 -56.80
C ARG A 3 -27.66 -3.53 -56.09
N LYS A 4 -27.84 -2.39 -55.42
CA LYS A 4 -26.89 -1.79 -54.49
C LYS A 4 -26.89 -2.57 -53.18
N LEU A 5 -25.73 -3.09 -52.82
CA LEU A 5 -25.45 -3.71 -51.52
C LEU A 5 -24.97 -2.57 -50.61
N SER A 6 -25.77 -2.21 -49.61
CA SER A 6 -25.36 -1.23 -48.58
C SER A 6 -24.62 -2.00 -47.47
N LEU A 7 -23.34 -1.68 -47.34
CA LEU A 7 -22.47 -2.18 -46.27
C LEU A 7 -22.68 -1.29 -45.04
N LEU A 8 -23.31 -1.81 -44.01
CA LEU A 8 -23.47 -1.14 -42.71
C LEU A 8 -22.19 -1.36 -41.89
N LEU A 9 -21.35 -0.36 -41.78
CA LEU A 9 -20.21 -0.35 -40.87
C LEU A 9 -20.75 -0.05 -39.46
N LEU A 10 -20.74 -1.06 -38.60
CA LEU A 10 -20.91 -0.89 -37.14
C LEU A 10 -19.57 -0.44 -36.56
N LEU A 11 -19.46 0.83 -36.23
CA LEU A 11 -18.38 1.34 -35.39
C LEU A 11 -18.61 0.87 -33.95
N PHE A 12 -17.82 -0.08 -33.48
CA PHE A 12 -17.68 -0.34 -32.05
C PHE A 12 -16.82 0.79 -31.45
N ALA A 13 -17.44 1.72 -30.75
CA ALA A 13 -16.76 2.65 -29.89
C ALA A 13 -16.34 1.89 -28.60
N ALA A 14 -15.08 1.48 -28.53
CA ALA A 14 -14.49 1.06 -27.27
C ALA A 14 -14.46 2.31 -26.34
N LEU A 15 -15.30 2.31 -25.33
CA LEU A 15 -15.19 3.24 -24.20
C LEU A 15 -13.97 2.83 -23.38
N THR A 16 -12.80 3.33 -23.76
CA THR A 16 -11.68 3.37 -22.84
C THR A 16 -12.03 4.41 -21.78
N SER A 17 -12.32 3.97 -20.58
CA SER A 17 -12.32 4.83 -19.40
C SER A 17 -10.88 5.32 -19.20
N VAL A 18 -10.58 6.46 -19.81
CA VAL A 18 -9.42 7.26 -19.45
C VAL A 18 -9.70 7.71 -18.01
N HIS A 19 -9.04 7.10 -17.02
CA HIS A 19 -8.87 7.72 -15.72
C HIS A 19 -8.12 9.02 -16.02
N ALA A 20 -8.85 10.14 -15.99
CA ALA A 20 -8.24 11.45 -16.01
C ALA A 20 -7.29 11.48 -14.80
N ALA A 21 -6.00 11.70 -15.04
CA ALA A 21 -5.10 12.16 -13.99
C ALA A 21 -5.84 13.29 -13.28
N GLU A 22 -6.02 13.15 -11.95
CA GLU A 22 -6.70 14.19 -11.17
C GLU A 22 -6.00 15.50 -11.49
N THR A 23 -6.75 16.43 -12.04
CA THR A 23 -6.29 17.80 -12.25
C THR A 23 -5.81 18.30 -10.89
N PRO A 24 -4.58 18.81 -10.75
CA PRO A 24 -4.10 19.28 -9.46
C PRO A 24 -5.17 20.18 -8.86
N SER A 25 -5.64 19.86 -7.66
CA SER A 25 -6.64 20.68 -6.97
C SER A 25 -6.12 22.10 -6.93
N SER A 26 -6.96 23.10 -7.20
CA SER A 26 -6.56 24.49 -7.09
C SER A 26 -6.03 24.76 -5.68
N PRO A 27 -4.96 25.57 -5.51
CA PRO A 27 -4.45 25.90 -4.19
C PRO A 27 -5.52 26.59 -3.34
N ASP A 28 -5.54 26.30 -2.05
CA ASP A 28 -6.41 26.97 -1.10
C ASP A 28 -6.02 28.44 -0.94
N LEU A 29 -4.72 28.72 -0.99
CA LEU A 29 -4.17 30.08 -0.93
C LEU A 29 -3.03 30.26 -1.93
N VAL A 30 -2.95 31.47 -2.52
CA VAL A 30 -1.81 31.90 -3.33
C VAL A 30 -1.24 33.16 -2.71
N LEU A 31 0.01 33.11 -2.30
CA LEU A 31 0.77 34.25 -1.82
C LEU A 31 1.78 34.66 -2.90
N GLN A 32 1.89 35.93 -3.19
CA GLN A 32 2.86 36.44 -4.17
C GLN A 32 3.37 37.82 -3.77
N GLY A 33 4.58 38.13 -4.19
CA GLY A 33 5.16 39.43 -3.88
C GLY A 33 6.43 39.69 -4.68
N GLU A 34 6.92 40.92 -4.51
CA GLU A 34 8.17 41.39 -5.09
C GLU A 34 9.27 41.47 -4.02
N VAL A 35 10.50 41.17 -4.41
CA VAL A 35 11.70 41.30 -3.59
C VAL A 35 12.65 42.28 -4.30
N LYS A 36 13.00 43.36 -3.60
CA LYS A 36 13.83 44.45 -4.14
C LYS A 36 15.28 44.30 -3.70
N PRO A 37 16.24 44.90 -4.42
CA PRO A 37 17.64 44.90 -4.06
C PRO A 37 17.92 45.39 -2.61
N SER A 38 17.13 46.34 -2.12
CA SER A 38 17.26 46.83 -0.74
C SER A 38 16.93 45.79 0.34
N GLN A 39 16.36 44.64 -0.05
CA GLN A 39 16.07 43.51 0.85
C GLN A 39 17.18 42.46 0.84
N ALA A 40 18.28 42.67 0.09
CA ALA A 40 19.44 41.75 0.12
C ALA A 40 19.92 41.57 1.58
N GLN A 41 20.23 40.32 1.95
CA GLN A 41 20.70 39.96 3.30
C GLN A 41 19.69 40.30 4.43
N THR A 42 18.41 40.28 4.14
CA THR A 42 17.33 40.48 5.12
C THR A 42 16.35 39.30 5.13
N TYR A 43 15.48 39.30 6.12
CA TYR A 43 14.38 38.36 6.31
C TYR A 43 13.06 39.14 6.33
N PHE A 44 12.02 38.56 5.76
CA PHE A 44 10.67 39.12 5.92
C PHE A 44 9.66 37.95 6.05
N GLU A 45 8.52 38.28 6.62
CA GLU A 45 7.43 37.32 6.86
C GLU A 45 6.23 37.63 5.97
N VAL A 46 5.58 36.57 5.46
CA VAL A 46 4.35 36.66 4.68
C VAL A 46 3.27 35.92 5.46
N PRO A 47 2.37 36.64 6.15
CA PRO A 47 1.33 36.01 6.98
C PRO A 47 0.21 35.45 6.13
N PHE A 48 -0.36 34.33 6.59
CA PHE A 48 -1.57 33.71 6.05
C PHE A 48 -2.35 33.01 7.16
N ASP A 49 -3.65 32.75 6.93
CA ASP A 49 -4.50 32.13 7.92
C ASP A 49 -4.71 30.63 7.59
N VAL A 50 -4.55 29.78 8.59
CA VAL A 50 -4.85 28.35 8.55
C VAL A 50 -6.15 28.09 9.30
N PRO A 51 -7.19 27.56 8.65
CA PRO A 51 -8.48 27.30 9.30
C PRO A 51 -8.42 26.11 10.27
N ALA A 52 -9.46 25.95 11.09
CA ALA A 52 -9.64 24.76 11.89
C ALA A 52 -9.93 23.53 11.00
N GLY A 53 -9.51 22.34 11.45
CA GLY A 53 -9.71 21.09 10.73
C GLY A 53 -8.62 20.77 9.69
N VAL A 54 -7.58 21.60 9.58
CA VAL A 54 -6.38 21.27 8.82
C VAL A 54 -5.50 20.38 9.68
N HIS A 55 -5.13 19.22 9.16
CA HIS A 55 -4.20 18.26 9.77
C HIS A 55 -2.90 18.12 8.96
N ARG A 56 -2.88 18.64 7.72
CA ARG A 56 -1.74 18.65 6.81
C ARG A 56 -1.71 19.92 5.96
N LEU A 57 -0.50 20.47 5.79
CA LEU A 57 -0.26 21.70 5.02
C LEU A 57 0.91 21.44 4.06
N THR A 58 0.69 21.68 2.77
CA THR A 58 1.72 21.60 1.73
C THR A 58 1.92 22.96 1.08
N VAL A 59 3.17 23.37 0.91
CA VAL A 59 3.56 24.63 0.29
C VAL A 59 4.44 24.36 -0.91
N TYR A 60 4.05 24.86 -2.08
CA TYR A 60 4.92 24.97 -3.26
C TYR A 60 5.39 26.42 -3.39
N PHE A 61 6.68 26.61 -3.62
CA PHE A 61 7.31 27.92 -3.64
C PHE A 61 8.14 28.10 -4.91
N GLU A 62 7.82 29.12 -5.66
CA GLU A 62 8.53 29.48 -6.88
C GLU A 62 9.27 30.83 -6.71
N ASN A 63 10.58 30.79 -6.89
CA ASN A 63 11.42 31.99 -7.05
C ASN A 63 11.50 32.35 -8.53
N LEU A 64 10.71 33.32 -8.98
CA LEU A 64 10.64 33.76 -10.37
C LEU A 64 11.86 34.55 -10.84
N GLY A 65 12.75 34.98 -9.91
CA GLY A 65 14.02 35.65 -10.21
C GLY A 65 15.24 34.72 -10.23
N LYS A 66 15.05 33.42 -10.23
CA LYS A 66 16.15 32.43 -10.20
C LYS A 66 17.11 32.58 -11.40
N ALA A 67 16.58 32.89 -12.58
CA ALA A 67 17.38 33.13 -13.79
C ALA A 67 18.30 34.36 -13.66
N ASP A 68 17.90 35.37 -12.89
CA ASP A 68 18.67 36.56 -12.59
C ASP A 68 19.60 36.39 -11.38
N ARG A 69 19.78 35.14 -10.93
CA ARG A 69 20.58 34.75 -9.74
C ARG A 69 20.07 35.34 -8.43
N SER A 70 18.79 35.63 -8.33
CA SER A 70 18.16 35.84 -7.02
C SER A 70 18.09 34.53 -6.26
N VAL A 71 18.41 34.57 -4.96
CA VAL A 71 18.32 33.44 -4.04
C VAL A 71 17.32 33.81 -2.94
N LEU A 72 16.31 32.98 -2.80
CA LEU A 72 15.31 33.09 -1.77
C LEU A 72 15.27 31.75 -1.00
N ASP A 73 15.44 31.79 0.30
CA ASP A 73 15.30 30.63 1.16
C ASP A 73 13.94 30.66 1.86
N LEU A 74 13.36 29.49 2.02
CA LEU A 74 12.00 29.32 2.51
C LEU A 74 11.98 28.73 3.92
N GLY A 75 11.29 29.38 4.83
CA GLY A 75 10.98 28.89 6.16
C GLY A 75 9.52 29.10 6.49
N ILE A 76 9.07 28.55 7.63
CA ILE A 76 7.71 28.68 8.08
C ILE A 76 7.64 28.67 9.63
N ALA A 77 6.74 29.48 10.18
CA ALA A 77 6.35 29.48 11.58
C ALA A 77 4.84 29.34 11.72
N ASP A 78 4.40 28.54 12.69
CA ASP A 78 3.02 28.49 13.13
C ASP A 78 2.71 29.62 14.13
N PRO A 79 1.49 29.74 14.67
CA PRO A 79 1.16 30.77 15.66
C PRO A 79 2.05 30.77 16.92
N VAL A 80 2.65 29.64 17.27
CA VAL A 80 3.38 29.42 18.53
C VAL A 80 4.87 29.32 18.35
N ARG A 81 5.34 28.64 17.27
CA ARG A 81 6.77 28.34 17.11
C ARG A 81 7.22 28.33 15.65
N PHE A 82 8.53 28.36 15.47
CA PHE A 82 9.17 28.05 14.22
C PHE A 82 9.03 26.56 13.89
N ARG A 83 8.70 26.25 12.63
CA ARG A 83 8.47 24.88 12.15
C ARG A 83 9.55 24.38 11.22
N GLY A 84 10.49 25.22 10.80
CA GLY A 84 11.62 24.81 9.98
C GLY A 84 11.92 25.75 8.83
N ALA A 85 13.10 25.56 8.22
CA ALA A 85 13.51 26.25 7.01
C ALA A 85 14.45 25.36 6.18
N SER A 86 14.36 25.51 4.88
CA SER A 86 15.30 24.96 3.92
C SER A 86 16.00 26.10 3.18
N GLY A 87 17.26 25.94 2.85
CA GLY A 87 17.89 26.83 1.89
C GLY A 87 17.17 26.77 0.54
N GLY A 88 17.59 27.55 -0.45
CA GLY A 88 16.95 27.61 -1.77
C GLY A 88 17.01 26.30 -2.59
N ASN A 89 17.22 25.18 -1.95
CA ASN A 89 17.29 23.83 -2.54
C ASN A 89 15.97 23.05 -2.50
N LYS A 90 14.95 23.57 -1.82
CA LYS A 90 13.59 22.98 -1.81
C LYS A 90 12.60 24.00 -2.37
N ASP A 91 11.79 23.57 -3.30
CA ASP A 91 10.71 24.34 -3.91
C ASP A 91 9.34 23.94 -3.34
N HIS A 92 9.27 22.88 -2.54
CA HIS A 92 8.05 22.48 -1.83
C HIS A 92 8.38 21.77 -0.51
N PHE A 93 7.40 21.78 0.39
CA PHE A 93 7.43 21.00 1.63
C PHE A 93 6.02 20.73 2.15
N THR A 94 5.91 19.67 2.93
CA THR A 94 4.69 19.28 3.65
C THR A 94 4.98 19.23 5.15
N ILE A 95 4.00 19.63 5.96
CA ILE A 95 3.98 19.47 7.42
C ILE A 95 2.64 18.88 7.82
N SER A 96 2.66 17.81 8.61
CA SER A 96 1.47 17.22 9.22
C SER A 96 1.67 16.96 10.72
N GLU A 97 0.67 16.34 11.33
CA GLU A 97 0.77 15.91 12.73
C GLU A 97 1.77 14.77 12.91
N THR A 98 1.94 13.91 11.89
CA THR A 98 2.65 12.63 11.96
C THR A 98 3.99 12.64 11.22
N ASP A 99 4.17 13.52 10.24
CA ASP A 99 5.37 13.57 9.40
C ASP A 99 5.60 14.95 8.80
N ALA A 100 6.83 15.22 8.36
CA ALA A 100 7.19 16.45 7.64
C ALA A 100 8.32 16.21 6.63
N THR A 101 8.40 17.06 5.61
CA THR A 101 9.57 17.10 4.73
C THR A 101 10.82 17.41 5.54
N PRO A 102 11.96 16.73 5.32
CA PRO A 102 13.22 17.01 5.99
C PRO A 102 13.57 18.51 5.96
N SER A 103 13.99 19.06 7.07
CA SER A 103 14.17 20.48 7.43
C SER A 103 12.98 21.12 8.12
N TYR A 104 11.83 20.44 8.19
CA TYR A 104 10.60 20.90 8.83
C TYR A 104 10.21 19.96 9.95
N LEU A 105 9.42 20.46 10.91
CA LEU A 105 9.04 19.74 12.13
C LEU A 105 7.56 19.36 12.10
N PRO A 106 7.22 18.07 12.24
CA PRO A 106 5.85 17.61 12.37
C PRO A 106 5.19 18.11 13.68
N GLY A 107 3.91 17.82 13.80
CA GLY A 107 3.09 18.10 14.96
C GLY A 107 1.83 18.87 14.60
N THR A 108 0.90 18.97 15.56
CA THR A 108 -0.43 19.55 15.38
C THR A 108 -0.44 20.82 14.55
N ILE A 109 -1.33 20.89 13.57
CA ILE A 109 -1.54 22.09 12.74
C ILE A 109 -2.50 23.01 13.51
N ILE A 110 -1.91 23.99 14.18
CA ILE A 110 -2.66 24.94 15.01
C ILE A 110 -3.39 25.94 14.12
N PRO A 111 -4.74 26.07 14.23
CA PRO A 111 -5.46 27.09 13.49
C PRO A 111 -5.00 28.49 13.86
N GLY A 112 -4.98 29.42 12.90
CA GLY A 112 -4.62 30.80 13.13
C GLY A 112 -3.58 31.32 12.14
N LYS A 113 -2.87 32.36 12.55
CA LYS A 113 -1.95 33.09 11.68
C LYS A 113 -0.59 32.43 11.60
N TRP A 114 -0.34 31.77 10.49
CA TRP A 114 0.98 31.24 10.11
C TRP A 114 1.76 32.27 9.32
N ARG A 115 3.07 32.07 9.15
CA ARG A 115 3.95 32.99 8.44
C ARG A 115 4.97 32.20 7.61
N LEU A 116 4.99 32.42 6.30
CA LEU A 116 6.17 32.05 5.52
C LEU A 116 7.29 33.02 5.88
N GLN A 117 8.47 32.50 6.14
CA GLN A 117 9.68 33.29 6.35
C GLN A 117 10.54 33.20 5.09
N ILE A 118 10.79 34.34 4.48
CA ILE A 118 11.61 34.42 3.27
C ILE A 118 12.91 35.13 3.63
N ALA A 119 14.02 34.41 3.49
CA ALA A 119 15.34 35.00 3.53
C ALA A 119 15.78 35.38 2.11
N VAL A 120 16.53 36.46 1.99
CA VAL A 120 17.05 36.98 0.71
C VAL A 120 18.58 36.94 0.74
N PRO A 121 19.23 35.77 0.62
CA PRO A 121 20.68 35.67 0.64
C PRO A 121 21.34 36.51 -0.45
N ASN A 122 20.74 36.55 -1.65
CA ASN A 122 21.28 37.31 -2.76
C ASN A 122 20.18 37.86 -3.69
N ILE A 123 20.29 39.13 -4.03
CA ILE A 123 19.59 39.80 -5.13
C ILE A 123 20.52 40.87 -5.72
N ARG A 124 20.65 40.91 -7.03
CA ARG A 124 21.52 41.90 -7.71
C ARG A 124 20.93 43.30 -7.63
N PRO A 125 21.77 44.36 -7.61
CA PRO A 125 21.35 45.76 -7.43
C PRO A 125 20.26 46.25 -8.46
N ASN A 126 20.26 45.68 -9.65
CA ASN A 126 19.34 46.11 -10.74
C ASN A 126 18.24 45.08 -11.03
N VAL A 127 18.02 44.11 -10.13
CA VAL A 127 17.03 43.06 -10.29
C VAL A 127 15.89 43.26 -9.28
N THR A 128 14.67 43.18 -9.74
CA THR A 128 13.49 42.96 -8.88
C THR A 128 13.04 41.53 -9.10
N SER A 129 13.09 40.72 -8.08
CA SER A 129 12.62 39.35 -8.11
C SER A 129 11.15 39.26 -7.69
N ARG A 130 10.50 38.18 -8.03
CA ARG A 130 9.16 37.86 -7.57
C ARG A 130 9.16 36.45 -7.02
N TYR A 131 8.23 36.21 -6.10
CA TYR A 131 7.92 34.88 -5.62
C TYR A 131 6.43 34.59 -5.74
N ARG A 132 6.13 33.30 -5.82
CA ARG A 132 4.78 32.76 -5.73
C ARG A 132 4.81 31.56 -4.78
N ALA A 133 3.91 31.52 -3.82
CA ALA A 133 3.71 30.38 -2.96
C ALA A 133 2.26 29.90 -3.08
N GLU A 134 2.09 28.63 -3.34
CA GLU A 134 0.80 27.94 -3.36
C GLU A 134 0.68 27.09 -2.11
N ILE A 135 -0.41 27.23 -1.39
CA ILE A 135 -0.65 26.53 -0.13
C ILE A 135 -1.88 25.66 -0.30
N TYR A 136 -1.74 24.40 0.09
CA TYR A 136 -2.77 23.39 0.03
C TYR A 136 -3.02 22.84 1.44
N PHE A 137 -4.31 22.63 1.77
CA PHE A 137 -4.74 22.04 3.02
C PHE A 137 -5.32 20.65 2.76
N ASN A 138 -4.92 19.66 3.56
CA ASN A 138 -5.50 18.31 3.58
C ASN A 138 -5.50 17.62 2.20
N ARG A 139 -4.42 17.71 1.43
CA ARG A 139 -4.30 16.94 0.17
C ARG A 139 -4.24 15.45 0.46
N VAL A 140 -5.10 14.68 -0.18
CA VAL A 140 -5.20 13.22 -0.01
C VAL A 140 -3.88 12.52 -0.35
N ILE A 141 -3.22 12.94 -1.44
CA ILE A 141 -1.94 12.33 -1.87
C ILE A 141 -0.87 12.44 -0.77
N ASP A 142 -0.83 13.57 -0.04
CA ASP A 142 0.14 13.76 1.03
C ASP A 142 -0.15 12.89 2.27
N ASP A 143 -1.38 12.42 2.44
CA ASP A 143 -1.78 11.52 3.52
C ASP A 143 -1.49 10.04 3.20
N THR A 144 -1.41 9.70 1.93
CA THR A 144 -1.29 8.31 1.47
C THR A 144 0.08 7.98 0.87
N SER A 145 0.88 8.97 0.48
CA SER A 145 2.14 8.76 -0.24
C SER A 145 3.25 9.69 0.23
N PHE A 146 4.49 9.22 0.11
CA PHE A 146 5.72 10.01 0.31
C PHE A 146 6.34 10.48 -1.02
N THR A 147 5.64 10.26 -2.14
CA THR A 147 6.03 10.70 -3.48
C THR A 147 4.81 11.28 -4.21
N ASP A 148 5.04 12.29 -5.08
CA ASP A 148 4.00 12.98 -5.85
C ASP A 148 3.62 12.25 -7.14
N HIS A 149 4.34 11.18 -7.50
CA HIS A 149 4.18 10.46 -8.76
C HIS A 149 4.48 8.98 -8.58
N PRO A 150 3.96 8.10 -9.46
CA PRO A 150 4.32 6.70 -9.49
C PRO A 150 5.82 6.50 -9.70
N LEU A 151 6.43 5.51 -9.02
CA LEU A 151 7.82 5.13 -9.26
C LEU A 151 8.00 4.35 -10.57
N ASN A 152 6.93 3.75 -11.07
CA ASN A 152 6.82 3.13 -12.39
C ASN A 152 5.40 3.37 -12.90
N ASP A 153 5.25 3.87 -14.13
CA ASP A 153 3.98 4.26 -14.75
C ASP A 153 3.35 3.17 -15.63
N HIS A 154 3.83 1.93 -15.56
CA HIS A 154 3.34 0.81 -16.36
C HIS A 154 2.51 -0.17 -15.55
N PRO A 155 1.44 -0.77 -16.12
CA PRO A 155 0.75 -1.89 -15.51
C PRO A 155 1.66 -3.11 -15.35
N GLY A 156 1.53 -3.83 -14.22
CA GLY A 156 2.33 -5.02 -13.99
C GLY A 156 2.10 -5.68 -12.64
N TRP A 157 2.82 -6.79 -12.42
CA TRP A 157 2.86 -7.49 -11.15
C TRP A 157 3.98 -6.91 -10.28
N TYR A 158 3.61 -6.26 -9.20
CA TYR A 158 4.49 -5.63 -8.22
C TYR A 158 4.62 -6.49 -6.96
N ARG A 159 5.86 -6.66 -6.50
CA ARG A 159 6.21 -7.54 -5.38
C ARG A 159 6.46 -6.73 -4.13
N GLY A 160 5.83 -7.09 -3.02
CA GLY A 160 6.02 -6.33 -1.79
C GLY A 160 5.82 -7.13 -0.52
N ASP A 161 6.01 -6.43 0.58
CA ASP A 161 5.80 -6.93 1.93
C ASP A 161 4.97 -5.93 2.71
N LEU A 162 3.92 -6.40 3.35
CA LEU A 162 2.91 -5.57 4.01
C LEU A 162 3.00 -5.58 5.54
N HIS A 163 4.01 -6.30 6.11
CA HIS A 163 4.12 -6.48 7.55
C HIS A 163 5.58 -6.60 7.98
N MET A 164 6.11 -5.56 8.61
CA MET A 164 7.47 -5.53 9.14
C MET A 164 7.64 -4.42 10.17
N HIS A 165 8.65 -4.57 11.04
CA HIS A 165 8.93 -3.73 12.19
C HIS A 165 10.35 -3.19 12.17
N ASP A 166 10.54 -2.04 12.82
CA ASP A 166 11.85 -1.41 12.97
C ASP A 166 12.04 -0.77 14.37
N ALA A 167 12.92 0.20 14.49
CA ALA A 167 13.23 0.87 15.76
C ALA A 167 12.06 1.67 16.35
N HIS A 168 11.01 1.90 15.57
CA HIS A 168 9.83 2.64 16.05
C HIS A 168 8.86 1.75 16.84
N SER A 169 9.07 0.43 16.83
CA SER A 169 8.45 -0.53 17.76
C SER A 169 9.52 -1.46 18.35
N ASP A 170 9.60 -2.70 17.91
CA ASP A 170 10.43 -3.75 18.50
C ASP A 170 11.36 -4.46 17.50
N GLY A 171 11.48 -3.91 16.29
CA GLY A 171 12.46 -4.38 15.32
C GLY A 171 13.90 -4.14 15.77
N SER A 172 14.76 -5.11 15.60
CA SER A 172 16.15 -5.08 16.05
C SER A 172 17.13 -5.53 14.97
N CYS A 173 18.37 -5.07 15.08
CA CYS A 173 19.50 -5.51 14.27
C CYS A 173 20.82 -5.33 15.01
N PRO A 174 21.92 -5.93 14.51
CA PRO A 174 23.20 -5.78 15.16
C PRO A 174 23.77 -4.37 14.99
N SER A 175 24.27 -3.80 16.09
CA SER A 175 25.09 -2.58 16.06
C SER A 175 26.46 -2.85 15.41
N GLN A 176 27.25 -1.81 15.20
CA GLN A 176 28.62 -1.93 14.67
C GLN A 176 29.51 -2.87 15.48
N SER A 177 29.21 -3.09 16.77
CA SER A 177 29.92 -4.05 17.64
C SER A 177 29.20 -5.40 17.79
N GLY A 178 28.14 -5.64 17.01
CA GLY A 178 27.38 -6.89 17.03
C GLY A 178 26.35 -7.01 18.15
N LYS A 179 26.06 -5.94 18.90
CA LYS A 179 25.01 -5.96 19.93
C LYS A 179 23.66 -5.77 19.30
N SER A 180 22.63 -6.49 19.77
CA SER A 180 21.24 -6.20 19.37
C SER A 180 20.81 -4.82 19.84
N VAL A 181 20.32 -4.01 18.92
CA VAL A 181 19.83 -2.65 19.15
C VAL A 181 18.55 -2.44 18.34
N PRO A 182 17.70 -1.45 18.69
CA PRO A 182 16.59 -1.04 17.82
C PRO A 182 17.09 -0.74 16.39
N CYS A 183 16.45 -1.34 15.37
CA CYS A 183 16.94 -1.30 14.00
C CYS A 183 16.47 -0.04 13.27
N PRO A 184 17.35 0.89 12.86
CA PRO A 184 16.94 2.08 12.11
C PRO A 184 16.15 1.71 10.85
N VAL A 185 15.10 2.46 10.51
CA VAL A 185 14.23 2.31 9.32
C VAL A 185 15.02 2.03 8.04
N PHE A 186 16.16 2.70 7.87
CA PHE A 186 17.03 2.53 6.70
C PHE A 186 17.39 1.06 6.42
N PHE A 187 17.69 0.26 7.44
CA PHE A 187 18.10 -1.15 7.23
C PHE A 187 16.94 -2.03 6.80
N THR A 188 15.73 -1.74 7.29
CA THR A 188 14.50 -2.44 6.85
C THR A 188 14.21 -2.15 5.38
N VAL A 189 14.28 -0.86 4.97
CA VAL A 189 14.10 -0.47 3.56
C VAL A 189 15.23 -1.02 2.68
N GLU A 190 16.49 -0.98 3.15
CA GLU A 190 17.63 -1.55 2.42
C GLU A 190 17.49 -3.07 2.22
N ALA A 191 16.97 -3.79 3.23
CA ALA A 191 16.71 -5.23 3.10
C ALA A 191 15.66 -5.52 2.02
N ALA A 192 14.58 -4.72 1.96
CA ALA A 192 13.57 -4.79 0.92
C ALA A 192 14.15 -4.51 -0.48
N ALA A 193 14.95 -3.45 -0.61
CA ALA A 193 15.61 -3.10 -1.86
C ALA A 193 16.60 -4.19 -2.32
N ARG A 194 17.36 -4.79 -1.41
CA ARG A 194 18.26 -5.93 -1.71
C ARG A 194 17.49 -7.17 -2.18
N ARG A 195 16.32 -7.44 -1.61
CA ARG A 195 15.43 -8.51 -2.11
C ARG A 195 14.86 -8.16 -3.48
N GLY A 196 14.82 -6.88 -3.83
CA GLY A 196 14.22 -6.36 -5.04
C GLY A 196 12.71 -6.27 -4.95
N LEU A 197 12.19 -5.90 -3.79
CA LEU A 197 10.78 -5.58 -3.63
C LEU A 197 10.47 -4.24 -4.28
N ASP A 198 9.33 -4.18 -4.94
CA ASP A 198 8.83 -2.96 -5.59
C ASP A 198 8.13 -2.05 -4.59
N PHE A 199 7.52 -2.61 -3.54
CA PHE A 199 6.87 -1.84 -2.47
C PHE A 199 6.99 -2.52 -1.12
N ILE A 200 6.92 -1.70 -0.04
CA ILE A 200 6.80 -2.18 1.34
C ILE A 200 5.88 -1.30 2.16
N ALA A 201 5.20 -1.88 3.15
CA ALA A 201 4.49 -1.14 4.19
C ALA A 201 5.13 -1.46 5.54
N ILE A 202 5.87 -0.50 6.10
CA ILE A 202 6.39 -0.62 7.47
C ILE A 202 5.24 -0.42 8.44
N SER A 203 5.05 -1.39 9.33
CA SER A 203 3.83 -1.52 10.14
C SER A 203 4.10 -1.54 11.64
N ASP A 204 4.99 -0.69 12.13
CA ASP A 204 5.32 -0.61 13.56
C ASP A 204 4.08 -0.53 14.45
N HIS A 205 4.16 -1.18 15.63
CA HIS A 205 3.06 -1.30 16.58
C HIS A 205 2.57 0.06 17.10
N ASN A 206 1.31 0.39 16.82
CA ASN A 206 0.56 1.49 17.43
C ASN A 206 1.19 2.87 17.32
N THR A 207 2.19 3.07 16.47
CA THR A 207 2.92 4.34 16.30
C THR A 207 2.79 4.88 14.88
N THR A 208 3.08 6.15 14.73
CA THR A 208 3.19 6.86 13.44
C THR A 208 4.57 7.50 13.28
N SER A 209 5.47 7.27 14.23
CA SER A 209 6.75 7.98 14.28
C SER A 209 7.74 7.54 13.19
N GLN A 210 7.54 6.37 12.56
CA GLN A 210 8.33 5.90 11.41
C GLN A 210 8.09 6.73 10.14
N TYR A 211 6.95 7.40 10.01
CA TYR A 211 6.58 8.09 8.76
C TYR A 211 7.52 9.24 8.39
N ASP A 212 8.08 9.93 9.39
CA ASP A 212 9.06 11.00 9.17
C ASP A 212 10.33 10.44 8.51
N ALA A 213 10.85 9.33 9.03
CA ALA A 213 11.99 8.63 8.44
C ALA A 213 11.67 8.04 7.05
N MET A 214 10.48 7.45 6.86
CA MET A 214 10.06 6.94 5.54
C MET A 214 10.01 8.05 4.49
N ARG A 215 9.46 9.23 4.83
CA ARG A 215 9.45 10.40 3.95
C ARG A 215 10.87 10.88 3.62
N GLU A 216 11.80 10.82 4.57
CA GLU A 216 13.21 11.14 4.32
C GLU A 216 13.87 10.16 3.35
N LEU A 217 13.54 8.86 3.49
CA LEU A 217 14.17 7.78 2.74
C LEU A 217 13.58 7.59 1.33
N GLN A 218 12.32 7.95 1.09
CA GLN A 218 11.67 7.67 -0.20
C GLN A 218 12.45 8.22 -1.41
N PRO A 219 12.99 9.45 -1.42
CA PRO A 219 13.77 9.93 -2.57
C PRO A 219 15.08 9.18 -2.81
N TYR A 220 15.64 8.53 -1.78
CA TYR A 220 16.83 7.70 -1.91
C TYR A 220 16.51 6.31 -2.48
N PHE A 221 15.39 5.73 -2.07
CA PHE A 221 14.91 4.43 -2.56
C PHE A 221 13.89 4.63 -3.70
N ASP A 222 14.34 5.16 -4.82
CA ASP A 222 13.53 5.56 -5.98
C ASP A 222 12.99 4.38 -6.81
N LYS A 223 13.25 3.13 -6.39
CA LYS A 223 12.73 1.89 -7.01
C LYS A 223 11.90 1.04 -6.06
N THR A 224 11.80 1.42 -4.79
CA THR A 224 11.00 0.74 -3.79
C THR A 224 10.02 1.74 -3.18
N LEU A 225 8.74 1.56 -3.44
CA LEU A 225 7.68 2.42 -2.93
C LEU A 225 7.48 2.17 -1.44
N LEU A 226 7.60 3.23 -0.63
CA LEU A 226 7.33 3.18 0.81
C LEU A 226 5.87 3.57 1.06
N ILE A 227 5.07 2.60 1.47
CA ILE A 227 3.65 2.80 1.78
C ILE A 227 3.51 3.04 3.29
N PRO A 228 2.82 4.11 3.73
CA PRO A 228 2.54 4.27 5.16
C PRO A 228 1.75 3.07 5.68
N GLY A 229 2.28 2.43 6.70
CA GLY A 229 1.66 1.28 7.36
C GLY A 229 1.75 1.40 8.88
N ARG A 230 0.84 0.73 9.58
CA ARG A 230 0.86 0.62 11.03
C ARG A 230 0.10 -0.60 11.48
N GLU A 231 0.66 -1.36 12.39
CA GLU A 231 -0.06 -2.44 13.04
C GLU A 231 -0.87 -1.90 14.23
N LEU A 232 -2.19 -1.97 14.10
CA LEU A 232 -3.14 -1.70 15.18
C LEU A 232 -3.16 -2.92 16.11
N THR A 233 -2.28 -2.90 17.08
CA THR A 233 -2.03 -3.99 18.02
C THR A 233 -2.95 -3.87 19.22
N THR A 234 -3.89 -4.81 19.36
CA THR A 234 -4.85 -4.85 20.44
C THR A 234 -4.71 -6.14 21.27
N PHE A 235 -5.37 -6.22 22.40
CA PHE A 235 -5.39 -7.45 23.22
C PHE A 235 -6.24 -8.57 22.62
N TYR A 236 -6.99 -8.29 21.54
CA TYR A 236 -7.98 -9.19 20.93
C TYR A 236 -7.64 -9.62 19.52
N GLY A 237 -6.56 -9.11 18.98
CA GLY A 237 -6.12 -9.33 17.60
C GLY A 237 -5.33 -8.13 17.09
N HIS A 238 -4.52 -8.38 16.07
CA HIS A 238 -3.73 -7.37 15.39
C HIS A 238 -4.25 -7.16 13.98
N ALA A 239 -4.15 -5.93 13.47
CA ALA A 239 -4.52 -5.61 12.10
C ALA A 239 -3.66 -4.48 11.55
N ASN A 240 -3.15 -4.64 10.34
CA ASN A 240 -2.46 -3.57 9.64
C ASN A 240 -3.45 -2.56 9.06
N LEU A 241 -3.21 -1.29 9.30
CA LEU A 241 -3.78 -0.17 8.58
C LEU A 241 -2.73 0.34 7.59
N ILE A 242 -3.02 0.25 6.29
CA ILE A 242 -2.05 0.50 5.22
C ILE A 242 -2.57 1.62 4.31
N GLY A 243 -1.68 2.51 3.86
CA GLY A 243 -1.97 3.55 2.89
C GLY A 243 -2.51 4.84 3.48
N THR A 244 -2.22 5.12 4.76
CA THR A 244 -2.57 6.39 5.38
C THR A 244 -1.61 6.75 6.51
N THR A 245 -1.30 8.04 6.65
CA THR A 245 -0.53 8.57 7.77
C THR A 245 -1.42 9.04 8.93
N LEU A 246 -2.75 9.09 8.73
CA LEU A 246 -3.69 9.57 9.73
C LEU A 246 -3.73 8.65 10.95
N PHE A 247 -3.76 9.23 12.14
CA PHE A 247 -3.83 8.46 13.38
C PHE A 247 -5.22 7.83 13.55
N VAL A 248 -5.24 6.55 13.92
CA VAL A 248 -6.44 5.81 14.36
C VAL A 248 -6.17 5.30 15.76
N ASP A 249 -7.11 5.54 16.68
CA ASP A 249 -7.00 5.07 18.06
C ASP A 249 -7.21 3.55 18.11
N TYR A 250 -6.21 2.82 18.62
CA TYR A 250 -6.14 1.37 18.72
C TYR A 250 -6.59 0.81 20.07
N ARG A 251 -6.91 1.66 21.06
CA ARG A 251 -7.19 1.28 22.45
C ARG A 251 -8.59 0.68 22.60
N VAL A 252 -8.80 -0.48 21.95
CA VAL A 252 -10.04 -1.24 22.01
C VAL A 252 -10.39 -1.58 23.46
N GLY A 253 -11.65 -1.32 23.86
CA GLY A 253 -12.15 -1.41 25.24
C GLY A 253 -12.14 -0.07 25.98
N SER A 254 -11.59 1.00 25.38
CA SER A 254 -11.70 2.35 25.93
C SER A 254 -13.07 2.99 25.62
N PRO A 255 -13.47 4.06 26.32
CA PRO A 255 -14.72 4.78 26.01
C PRO A 255 -14.77 5.33 24.58
N GLN A 256 -13.63 5.68 23.98
CA GLN A 256 -13.51 6.20 22.62
C GLN A 256 -13.55 5.10 21.56
N VAL A 257 -13.03 3.91 21.90
CA VAL A 257 -12.95 2.75 21.01
C VAL A 257 -13.49 1.52 21.73
N PRO A 258 -14.83 1.40 21.85
CA PRO A 258 -15.45 0.36 22.68
C PRO A 258 -15.19 -1.07 22.17
N ASP A 259 -14.99 -1.24 20.88
CA ASP A 259 -14.75 -2.55 20.22
C ASP A 259 -13.91 -2.40 18.94
N VAL A 260 -13.49 -3.53 18.35
CA VAL A 260 -12.72 -3.56 17.11
C VAL A 260 -13.49 -2.97 15.92
N ASN A 261 -14.81 -3.03 15.91
CA ASN A 261 -15.64 -2.48 14.83
C ASN A 261 -15.62 -0.95 14.85
N ALA A 262 -15.56 -0.33 16.04
CA ALA A 262 -15.37 1.11 16.17
C ALA A 262 -14.00 1.54 15.63
N MET A 263 -12.94 0.78 15.94
CA MET A 263 -11.59 1.00 15.40
C MET A 263 -11.59 0.86 13.87
N PHE A 264 -12.16 -0.19 13.32
CA PHE A 264 -12.21 -0.44 11.87
C PHE A 264 -13.04 0.61 11.12
N ARG A 265 -14.17 1.07 11.68
CA ARG A 265 -14.90 2.21 11.09
C ARG A 265 -14.06 3.47 11.00
N SER A 266 -13.30 3.78 12.06
CA SER A 266 -12.36 4.91 12.07
C SER A 266 -11.24 4.70 11.02
N ALA A 267 -10.67 3.50 10.93
CA ALA A 267 -9.66 3.15 9.94
C ALA A 267 -10.18 3.32 8.50
N ARG A 268 -11.38 2.85 8.21
CA ARG A 268 -12.01 3.01 6.87
C ARG A 268 -12.21 4.47 6.46
N GLN A 269 -12.48 5.36 7.42
CA GLN A 269 -12.64 6.80 7.14
C GLN A 269 -11.34 7.48 6.68
N THR A 270 -10.19 6.88 6.94
CA THR A 270 -8.88 7.40 6.48
C THR A 270 -8.59 7.10 5.01
N GLY A 271 -9.38 6.27 4.34
CA GLY A 271 -9.12 5.78 2.98
C GLY A 271 -8.11 4.64 2.90
N GLY A 272 -7.43 4.29 3.98
CA GLY A 272 -6.52 3.14 4.06
C GLY A 272 -7.26 1.80 4.00
N ILE A 273 -6.51 0.72 3.85
CA ILE A 273 -7.02 -0.65 3.93
C ILE A 273 -6.74 -1.26 5.31
N VAL A 274 -7.65 -2.13 5.75
CA VAL A 274 -7.52 -2.91 6.97
C VAL A 274 -7.22 -4.36 6.61
N SER A 275 -6.11 -4.90 7.12
CA SER A 275 -5.70 -6.30 6.97
C SER A 275 -5.61 -6.96 8.33
N ILE A 276 -6.37 -8.02 8.59
CA ILE A 276 -6.22 -8.80 9.84
C ILE A 276 -4.94 -9.62 9.74
N ASN A 277 -4.07 -9.49 10.76
CA ASN A 277 -2.76 -10.13 10.79
C ASN A 277 -2.84 -11.50 11.46
N HIS A 278 -2.05 -12.45 10.98
CA HIS A 278 -1.78 -13.79 11.58
C HIS A 278 -2.91 -14.34 12.47
N PRO A 279 -4.19 -14.44 11.99
CA PRO A 279 -5.37 -14.63 12.85
C PRO A 279 -5.38 -15.95 13.61
N GLU A 280 -4.65 -16.97 13.17
CA GLU A 280 -4.56 -18.28 13.80
C GLU A 280 -3.27 -18.48 14.63
N SER A 281 -2.53 -17.39 14.85
CA SER A 281 -1.37 -17.43 15.74
C SER A 281 -1.77 -17.73 17.18
N PRO A 282 -0.92 -18.46 17.95
CA PRO A 282 -1.16 -18.64 19.36
C PRO A 282 -1.22 -17.30 20.10
N THR A 283 -2.17 -17.15 21.01
CA THR A 283 -2.25 -16.00 21.93
C THR A 283 -2.02 -16.43 23.37
N GLY A 284 -1.39 -15.60 24.20
CA GLY A 284 -1.10 -15.88 25.59
C GLY A 284 -0.08 -14.91 26.18
N GLU A 285 0.57 -15.27 27.28
CA GLU A 285 1.51 -14.40 28.01
C GLU A 285 2.72 -13.96 27.16
N ILE A 286 3.15 -14.75 26.17
CA ILE A 286 4.29 -14.43 25.30
C ILE A 286 3.88 -13.43 24.22
N CYS A 287 2.67 -13.59 23.68
CA CYS A 287 2.12 -12.68 22.67
C CYS A 287 0.62 -12.48 22.93
N MET A 288 0.30 -11.42 23.64
CA MET A 288 -1.08 -11.10 23.97
C MET A 288 -1.78 -10.50 22.76
N GLY A 289 -2.86 -11.15 22.29
CA GLY A 289 -3.63 -10.70 21.12
C GLY A 289 -3.01 -11.09 19.77
N CYS A 290 -1.99 -11.95 19.70
CA CYS A 290 -1.49 -12.44 18.41
C CYS A 290 -2.56 -13.19 17.62
N GLY A 291 -3.34 -14.06 18.26
CA GLY A 291 -4.50 -14.72 17.63
C GLY A 291 -5.74 -13.82 17.62
N TRP A 292 -6.56 -13.95 16.59
CA TRP A 292 -7.75 -13.13 16.39
C TRP A 292 -8.94 -13.59 17.21
N SER A 293 -9.34 -12.83 18.23
CA SER A 293 -10.37 -13.24 19.19
C SER A 293 -11.26 -12.09 19.72
N PRO A 294 -11.70 -11.10 18.87
CA PRO A 294 -12.47 -9.97 19.35
C PRO A 294 -13.88 -10.36 19.83
N SER A 295 -14.35 -9.66 20.86
CA SER A 295 -15.73 -9.75 21.33
C SER A 295 -16.28 -8.31 21.53
N PRO A 296 -17.34 -7.91 20.82
CA PRO A 296 -18.09 -8.67 19.80
C PRO A 296 -17.22 -9.07 18.59
N PRO A 297 -17.68 -10.04 17.78
CA PRO A 297 -17.00 -10.42 16.54
C PRO A 297 -16.80 -9.22 15.61
N ALA A 298 -15.71 -9.23 14.85
CA ALA A 298 -15.46 -8.21 13.85
C ALA A 298 -16.46 -8.29 12.69
N ASP A 299 -16.89 -7.13 12.25
CA ASP A 299 -17.65 -6.96 11.00
C ASP A 299 -16.67 -7.05 9.82
N MET A 300 -16.68 -8.18 9.13
CA MET A 300 -15.76 -8.44 8.00
C MET A 300 -16.03 -7.55 6.79
N SER A 301 -17.16 -6.84 6.71
CA SER A 301 -17.40 -5.83 5.67
C SER A 301 -16.50 -4.59 5.83
N LEU A 302 -15.92 -4.40 7.01
CA LEU A 302 -14.96 -3.34 7.31
C LEU A 302 -13.50 -3.73 6.99
N VAL A 303 -13.25 -5.01 6.73
CA VAL A 303 -11.94 -5.59 6.46
C VAL A 303 -11.71 -5.69 4.96
N THR A 304 -10.50 -5.42 4.48
CA THR A 304 -10.13 -5.54 3.08
C THR A 304 -9.41 -6.85 2.80
N SER A 305 -8.48 -7.22 3.68
CA SER A 305 -7.60 -8.37 3.48
C SER A 305 -7.35 -9.14 4.78
N ILE A 306 -6.88 -10.35 4.63
CA ILE A 306 -6.44 -11.21 5.74
C ILE A 306 -5.06 -11.75 5.41
N GLU A 307 -4.15 -11.68 6.36
CA GLU A 307 -2.85 -12.28 6.26
C GLU A 307 -2.97 -13.81 6.41
N VAL A 308 -2.95 -14.50 5.26
CA VAL A 308 -3.10 -15.96 5.22
C VAL A 308 -1.78 -16.69 5.43
N MET A 309 -0.66 -15.98 5.26
CA MET A 309 0.70 -16.46 5.53
C MET A 309 1.51 -15.37 6.19
N ASN A 310 2.01 -15.65 7.41
CA ASN A 310 2.88 -14.77 8.16
C ASN A 310 4.24 -15.42 8.34
N GLY A 311 5.31 -14.62 8.34
CA GLY A 311 6.69 -15.13 8.45
C GLY A 311 7.07 -15.77 9.80
N GLY A 312 6.22 -15.69 10.80
CA GLY A 312 6.29 -16.47 12.03
C GLY A 312 7.54 -16.29 12.86
N GLY A 313 8.17 -15.11 12.84
CA GLY A 313 9.39 -14.87 13.60
C GLY A 313 10.57 -15.78 13.20
N GLY A 314 10.56 -16.37 11.99
CA GLY A 314 11.63 -17.19 11.43
C GLY A 314 11.61 -18.67 11.82
N HIS A 315 10.53 -19.16 12.39
CA HIS A 315 10.38 -20.58 12.81
C HIS A 315 9.48 -21.39 11.87
N GLY A 316 8.98 -20.82 10.80
CA GLY A 316 8.02 -21.37 9.86
C GLY A 316 6.89 -20.37 9.63
N PHE A 317 6.12 -20.54 8.55
CA PHE A 317 4.96 -19.70 8.31
C PHE A 317 3.83 -20.03 9.30
N PHE A 318 3.20 -18.97 9.85
CA PHE A 318 1.92 -19.10 10.53
C PHE A 318 0.79 -19.00 9.49
N PRO A 319 0.03 -20.07 9.25
CA PRO A 319 -1.06 -20.06 8.29
C PRO A 319 -2.32 -19.40 8.89
N GLY A 320 -2.94 -18.47 8.15
CA GLY A 320 -4.27 -17.93 8.41
C GLY A 320 -5.30 -18.36 7.37
N ILE A 321 -4.96 -19.39 6.57
CA ILE A 321 -5.78 -19.84 5.43
C ILE A 321 -7.16 -20.28 5.91
N HIS A 322 -7.23 -21.11 6.97
CA HIS A 322 -8.49 -21.64 7.46
C HIS A 322 -9.44 -20.54 7.96
N PHE A 323 -8.92 -19.58 8.71
CA PHE A 323 -9.70 -18.42 9.15
C PHE A 323 -10.27 -17.63 7.95
N TRP A 324 -9.44 -17.37 6.93
CA TRP A 324 -9.84 -16.66 5.72
C TRP A 324 -10.90 -17.44 4.92
N GLU A 325 -10.71 -18.73 4.68
CA GLU A 325 -11.67 -19.61 3.99
C GLU A 325 -13.03 -19.67 4.70
N GLN A 326 -13.04 -19.64 6.04
CA GLN A 326 -14.28 -19.52 6.81
C GLN A 326 -15.04 -18.22 6.51
N GLN A 327 -14.33 -17.10 6.26
CA GLN A 327 -15.01 -15.86 5.91
C GLN A 327 -15.53 -15.88 4.46
N LEU A 328 -14.78 -16.46 3.53
CA LEU A 328 -15.25 -16.67 2.15
C LEU A 328 -16.51 -17.53 2.13
N SER A 329 -16.55 -18.60 2.91
CA SER A 329 -17.72 -19.48 3.02
C SER A 329 -18.96 -18.78 3.59
N LYS A 330 -18.78 -17.69 4.37
CA LYS A 330 -19.86 -16.82 4.83
C LYS A 330 -20.30 -15.81 3.76
N GLY A 331 -19.62 -15.73 2.62
CA GLY A 331 -19.93 -14.84 1.50
C GLY A 331 -19.17 -13.54 1.47
N TYR A 332 -18.18 -13.33 2.34
CA TYR A 332 -17.30 -12.17 2.27
C TYR A 332 -16.27 -12.36 1.14
N ARG A 333 -15.94 -11.28 0.45
CA ARG A 333 -14.84 -11.22 -0.53
C ARG A 333 -13.68 -10.49 0.11
N LEU A 334 -12.70 -11.26 0.60
CA LEU A 334 -11.55 -10.74 1.33
C LEU A 334 -10.27 -11.19 0.63
N THR A 335 -9.37 -10.26 0.41
CA THR A 335 -8.10 -10.56 -0.26
C THR A 335 -7.16 -11.28 0.68
N ALA A 336 -6.62 -12.42 0.24
CA ALA A 336 -5.52 -13.08 0.90
C ALA A 336 -4.22 -12.33 0.61
N VAL A 337 -3.50 -11.96 1.67
CA VAL A 337 -2.17 -11.33 1.61
C VAL A 337 -1.18 -12.10 2.47
N GLY A 338 0.11 -11.82 2.29
CA GLY A 338 1.18 -12.31 3.15
C GLY A 338 1.97 -11.17 3.73
N GLY A 339 2.64 -11.40 4.85
CA GLY A 339 3.55 -10.47 5.47
C GLY A 339 4.69 -11.19 6.18
N SER A 340 5.90 -10.64 6.13
CA SER A 340 7.05 -11.28 6.78
C SER A 340 6.98 -11.21 8.30
N ASP A 341 6.32 -10.20 8.84
CA ASP A 341 6.33 -9.88 10.27
C ASP A 341 7.77 -9.80 10.81
N ASN A 342 8.62 -9.18 9.96
CA ASN A 342 10.05 -9.15 10.20
C ASN A 342 10.41 -8.15 11.28
N HIS A 343 11.13 -8.64 12.30
CA HIS A 343 11.69 -7.86 13.39
C HIS A 343 13.24 -7.78 13.32
N HIS A 344 13.84 -8.34 12.25
CA HIS A 344 15.29 -8.47 12.09
C HIS A 344 15.70 -8.21 10.64
N ALA A 345 15.89 -6.95 10.28
CA ALA A 345 16.24 -6.55 8.91
C ALA A 345 17.57 -7.13 8.39
N ASP A 346 18.42 -7.63 9.29
CA ASP A 346 19.70 -8.28 8.99
C ASP A 346 19.58 -9.76 8.62
N TRP A 347 18.41 -10.35 8.72
CA TRP A 347 18.26 -11.77 8.38
C TRP A 347 18.61 -12.06 6.93
N PRO A 348 19.28 -13.22 6.67
CA PRO A 348 19.58 -13.63 5.31
C PRO A 348 18.30 -13.88 4.51
N LEU A 349 18.35 -13.62 3.20
CA LEU A 349 17.18 -13.63 2.32
C LEU A 349 16.50 -15.01 2.20
N ASP A 350 17.22 -16.10 2.46
CA ASP A 350 16.71 -17.48 2.44
C ASP A 350 16.03 -17.90 3.74
N LYS A 351 16.08 -17.05 4.76
CA LYS A 351 15.41 -17.33 6.03
C LYS A 351 13.92 -16.98 5.94
N ILE A 352 13.04 -17.90 6.35
CA ILE A 352 11.60 -17.62 6.49
C ILE A 352 11.42 -16.46 7.46
N GLY A 353 10.53 -15.51 7.13
CA GLY A 353 10.29 -14.30 7.93
C GLY A 353 11.34 -13.21 7.72
N SER A 354 12.33 -13.38 6.82
CA SER A 354 13.12 -12.25 6.34
C SER A 354 12.24 -11.33 5.50
N VAL A 355 12.58 -10.03 5.41
CA VAL A 355 11.80 -9.04 4.65
C VAL A 355 11.43 -9.59 3.25
N GLY A 356 10.13 -9.62 2.94
CA GLY A 356 9.59 -10.20 1.71
C GLY A 356 9.43 -11.74 1.70
N SER A 357 9.43 -12.38 2.87
CA SER A 357 9.16 -13.82 2.97
C SER A 357 8.05 -14.10 3.99
N PRO A 358 6.79 -14.30 3.56
CA PRO A 358 6.32 -14.39 2.17
C PRO A 358 6.26 -13.03 1.45
N THR A 359 6.20 -13.07 0.10
CA THR A 359 5.98 -11.90 -0.74
C THR A 359 4.52 -11.82 -1.17
N THR A 360 3.88 -10.68 -0.98
CA THR A 360 2.58 -10.34 -1.59
C THR A 360 2.84 -9.73 -2.97
N VAL A 361 2.25 -10.31 -4.02
CA VAL A 361 2.42 -9.86 -5.40
C VAL A 361 1.10 -9.32 -5.92
N VAL A 362 1.08 -8.05 -6.30
CA VAL A 362 -0.13 -7.28 -6.64
C VAL A 362 -0.09 -6.88 -8.11
N HIS A 363 -1.15 -7.16 -8.85
CA HIS A 363 -1.34 -6.58 -10.19
C HIS A 363 -1.92 -5.17 -10.03
N ALA A 364 -1.18 -4.18 -10.53
CA ALA A 364 -1.57 -2.77 -10.43
C ALA A 364 -1.27 -2.03 -11.74
N ASN A 365 -1.99 -0.91 -11.96
CA ASN A 365 -1.85 -0.10 -13.17
C ASN A 365 -0.52 0.68 -13.24
N ASP A 366 0.07 0.94 -12.07
CA ASP A 366 1.34 1.64 -11.90
C ASP A 366 1.90 1.34 -10.50
N LEU A 367 3.12 1.80 -10.20
CA LEU A 367 3.73 1.66 -8.88
C LEU A 367 3.49 2.94 -8.06
N SER A 368 2.24 3.15 -7.65
CA SER A 368 1.82 4.17 -6.69
C SER A 368 1.09 3.56 -5.51
N VAL A 369 0.98 4.28 -4.41
CA VAL A 369 0.22 3.81 -3.24
C VAL A 369 -1.23 3.52 -3.62
N ALA A 370 -1.86 4.42 -4.36
CA ALA A 370 -3.26 4.27 -4.78
C ALA A 370 -3.46 3.00 -5.62
N ALA A 371 -2.62 2.77 -6.64
CA ALA A 371 -2.75 1.61 -7.53
C ALA A 371 -2.48 0.27 -6.81
N ILE A 372 -1.49 0.21 -5.92
CA ILE A 372 -1.24 -0.98 -5.09
C ILE A 372 -2.42 -1.27 -4.17
N LEU A 373 -2.97 -0.26 -3.47
CA LEU A 373 -4.14 -0.46 -2.61
C LEU A 373 -5.37 -0.89 -3.41
N ASP A 374 -5.57 -0.36 -4.62
CA ASP A 374 -6.68 -0.74 -5.48
C ASP A 374 -6.53 -2.18 -5.99
N GLY A 375 -5.33 -2.62 -6.35
CA GLY A 375 -5.04 -4.01 -6.67
C GLY A 375 -5.34 -4.96 -5.50
N ILE A 376 -4.99 -4.56 -4.27
CA ILE A 376 -5.33 -5.34 -3.06
C ILE A 376 -6.85 -5.34 -2.82
N ARG A 377 -7.55 -4.21 -2.98
CA ARG A 377 -9.02 -4.14 -2.84
C ARG A 377 -9.74 -5.01 -3.87
N ALA A 378 -9.22 -5.04 -5.09
CA ALA A 378 -9.75 -5.87 -6.16
C ALA A 378 -9.47 -7.36 -5.96
N GLY A 379 -8.51 -7.74 -5.12
CA GLY A 379 -8.08 -9.13 -4.96
C GLY A 379 -7.16 -9.63 -6.08
N HIS A 380 -6.61 -8.73 -6.90
CA HIS A 380 -5.66 -9.03 -7.96
C HIS A 380 -4.27 -9.33 -7.35
N VAL A 381 -4.21 -10.39 -6.56
CA VAL A 381 -3.06 -10.71 -5.70
C VAL A 381 -2.78 -12.22 -5.73
N PHE A 382 -1.51 -12.57 -5.77
CA PHE A 382 -1.05 -13.90 -5.37
C PHE A 382 0.10 -13.80 -4.37
N LEU A 383 0.38 -14.89 -3.66
CA LEU A 383 1.51 -14.97 -2.71
C LEU A 383 2.63 -15.83 -3.28
N ASP A 384 3.85 -15.34 -3.16
CA ASP A 384 5.08 -16.11 -3.40
C ASP A 384 5.78 -16.38 -2.06
N LEU A 385 5.74 -17.63 -1.62
CA LEU A 385 6.33 -18.06 -0.35
C LEU A 385 7.84 -18.28 -0.45
N THR A 386 8.37 -18.25 -1.69
CA THR A 386 9.81 -18.45 -1.94
C THR A 386 10.60 -17.14 -1.97
N GLY A 387 9.90 -16.00 -2.06
CA GLY A 387 10.53 -14.68 -2.20
C GLY A 387 11.34 -14.54 -3.49
N SER A 388 10.93 -15.24 -4.56
CA SER A 388 11.55 -15.17 -5.88
C SER A 388 11.21 -13.86 -6.59
N ARG A 389 11.83 -13.62 -7.74
CA ARG A 389 11.52 -12.47 -8.60
C ARG A 389 10.86 -12.87 -9.93
N ASP A 390 10.86 -14.14 -10.24
CA ASP A 390 10.50 -14.69 -11.56
C ASP A 390 9.29 -15.61 -11.53
N LYS A 391 8.85 -16.05 -10.35
CA LYS A 391 7.64 -16.87 -10.24
C LYS A 391 6.38 -16.04 -10.43
N LEU A 392 5.47 -16.58 -11.21
CA LEU A 392 4.15 -15.98 -11.46
C LEU A 392 3.09 -17.05 -11.31
N LEU A 393 1.92 -16.64 -10.84
CA LEU A 393 0.70 -17.43 -10.81
C LEU A 393 -0.49 -16.54 -11.18
N GLU A 394 -1.08 -16.78 -12.33
CA GLU A 394 -2.31 -16.13 -12.76
C GLU A 394 -3.42 -17.15 -12.89
N LEU A 395 -4.60 -16.82 -12.41
CA LEU A 395 -5.82 -17.62 -12.55
C LEU A 395 -6.89 -16.75 -13.21
N ARG A 396 -7.45 -17.25 -14.32
CA ARG A 396 -8.57 -16.63 -15.02
C ARG A 396 -9.67 -17.65 -15.26
N ALA A 397 -10.90 -17.20 -15.25
CA ALA A 397 -12.08 -17.98 -15.63
C ALA A 397 -12.87 -17.22 -16.69
N HIS A 398 -13.46 -17.97 -17.63
CA HIS A 398 -14.25 -17.40 -18.73
C HIS A 398 -15.55 -18.18 -18.84
N ASP A 399 -16.65 -17.45 -18.98
CA ASP A 399 -17.91 -17.95 -19.49
C ASP A 399 -18.09 -17.57 -20.97
N SER A 400 -19.25 -17.77 -21.56
CA SER A 400 -19.52 -17.42 -22.96
C SER A 400 -19.57 -15.91 -23.23
N HIS A 401 -19.57 -15.04 -22.20
CA HIS A 401 -19.86 -13.61 -22.31
C HIS A 401 -18.83 -12.74 -21.63
N SER A 402 -18.14 -13.24 -20.61
CA SER A 402 -17.25 -12.47 -19.75
C SER A 402 -16.01 -13.26 -19.31
N SER A 403 -15.08 -12.55 -18.72
CA SER A 403 -13.89 -13.12 -18.07
C SER A 403 -13.69 -12.51 -16.71
N ALA A 404 -13.15 -13.29 -15.79
CA ALA A 404 -12.76 -12.87 -14.46
C ALA A 404 -11.32 -13.33 -14.20
N GLU A 405 -10.56 -12.51 -13.49
CA GLU A 405 -9.27 -12.90 -12.93
C GLU A 405 -9.36 -13.00 -11.40
N MET A 406 -8.27 -13.32 -10.73
CA MET A 406 -8.22 -13.38 -9.26
C MET A 406 -8.85 -12.12 -8.66
N GLY A 407 -9.79 -12.30 -7.71
CA GLY A 407 -10.54 -11.24 -7.07
C GLY A 407 -11.89 -10.91 -7.72
N ASP A 408 -12.05 -11.21 -9.01
CA ASP A 408 -13.28 -10.91 -9.75
C ASP A 408 -14.35 -11.97 -9.52
N ASP A 409 -15.59 -11.64 -9.93
CA ASP A 409 -16.76 -12.51 -9.87
C ASP A 409 -17.32 -12.79 -11.25
N LEU A 410 -17.72 -14.04 -11.50
CA LEU A 410 -18.47 -14.47 -12.67
C LEU A 410 -19.88 -14.92 -12.29
N GLU A 411 -20.83 -14.62 -13.17
CA GLU A 411 -22.24 -15.02 -13.06
C GLU A 411 -22.63 -15.93 -14.23
N PRO A 412 -22.11 -17.16 -14.30
CA PRO A 412 -22.39 -18.05 -15.42
C PRO A 412 -23.87 -18.46 -15.44
N GLN A 413 -24.38 -18.77 -16.63
CA GLN A 413 -25.74 -19.36 -16.79
C GLN A 413 -25.74 -20.74 -16.14
N LYS A 414 -26.92 -21.14 -15.66
CA LYS A 414 -27.08 -22.46 -15.04
C LYS A 414 -26.70 -23.60 -16.01
N GLY A 415 -25.73 -24.41 -15.59
CA GLY A 415 -25.17 -25.51 -16.37
C GLY A 415 -24.14 -25.10 -17.41
N GLU A 416 -23.75 -23.85 -17.45
CA GLU A 416 -22.66 -23.38 -18.29
C GLU A 416 -21.31 -23.88 -17.78
N THR A 417 -20.46 -24.29 -18.72
CA THR A 417 -19.09 -24.72 -18.41
C THR A 417 -18.14 -23.55 -18.53
N LEU A 418 -17.40 -23.28 -17.46
CA LEU A 418 -16.33 -22.29 -17.42
C LEU A 418 -15.03 -22.85 -18.00
N ALA A 419 -14.35 -22.07 -18.81
CA ALA A 419 -12.97 -22.32 -19.20
C ALA A 419 -12.04 -21.65 -18.17
N LEU A 420 -11.19 -22.45 -17.51
CA LEU A 420 -10.18 -21.98 -16.56
C LEU A 420 -8.82 -21.95 -17.24
N GLN A 421 -8.12 -20.83 -17.12
CA GLN A 421 -6.77 -20.67 -17.61
C GLN A 421 -5.85 -20.33 -16.44
N ILE A 422 -4.80 -21.13 -16.23
CA ILE A 422 -3.82 -20.93 -15.17
C ILE A 422 -2.45 -20.81 -15.82
N HIS A 423 -1.81 -19.66 -15.63
CA HIS A 423 -0.47 -19.39 -16.14
C HIS A 423 0.53 -19.40 -14.98
N VAL A 424 1.60 -20.17 -15.13
CA VAL A 424 2.64 -20.34 -14.11
C VAL A 424 4.02 -20.19 -14.75
N THR A 425 4.89 -19.40 -14.12
CA THR A 425 6.30 -19.30 -14.54
C THR A 425 7.27 -19.74 -13.44
N ALA A 426 8.46 -20.15 -13.84
CA ALA A 426 9.62 -20.51 -13.00
C ALA A 426 9.31 -21.55 -11.90
N CYS A 427 8.41 -22.51 -12.18
CA CYS A 427 7.99 -23.56 -11.25
C CYS A 427 8.18 -24.98 -11.83
N GLU A 428 9.12 -25.20 -12.74
CA GLU A 428 9.39 -26.53 -13.32
C GLU A 428 9.70 -27.56 -12.24
N GLY A 429 9.13 -28.77 -12.37
CA GLY A 429 9.22 -29.84 -11.38
C GLY A 429 8.22 -29.76 -10.22
N ALA A 430 7.47 -28.67 -10.12
CA ALA A 430 6.38 -28.51 -9.17
C ALA A 430 5.05 -29.05 -9.71
N SER A 431 3.99 -28.92 -8.93
CA SER A 431 2.63 -29.34 -9.30
C SER A 431 1.62 -28.22 -9.06
N LEU A 432 0.69 -28.05 -10.00
CA LEU A 432 -0.46 -27.19 -9.91
C LEU A 432 -1.64 -27.96 -9.30
N ARG A 433 -2.31 -27.37 -8.32
CA ARG A 433 -3.56 -27.87 -7.72
C ARG A 433 -4.65 -26.81 -7.79
N MET A 434 -5.86 -27.26 -8.11
CA MET A 434 -7.05 -26.42 -8.09
C MET A 434 -7.92 -26.77 -6.88
N LEU A 435 -8.34 -25.74 -6.14
CA LEU A 435 -9.22 -25.88 -5.00
C LEU A 435 -10.55 -25.17 -5.29
N ILE A 436 -11.64 -25.81 -4.92
CA ILE A 436 -13.00 -25.27 -4.98
C ILE A 436 -13.50 -25.26 -3.54
N ASP A 437 -13.91 -24.10 -3.03
CA ASP A 437 -14.40 -23.92 -1.66
C ASP A 437 -13.46 -24.49 -0.59
N GLY A 438 -12.14 -24.31 -0.79
CA GLY A 438 -11.09 -24.78 0.10
C GLY A 438 -10.74 -26.26 -0.03
N GLN A 439 -11.43 -27.01 -0.88
CA GLN A 439 -11.20 -28.44 -1.07
C GLN A 439 -10.51 -28.72 -2.40
N GLU A 440 -9.52 -29.61 -2.42
CA GLU A 440 -8.89 -30.07 -3.63
C GLU A 440 -9.94 -30.70 -4.56
N SER A 441 -10.03 -30.20 -5.78
CA SER A 441 -11.06 -30.62 -6.71
C SER A 441 -10.76 -31.98 -7.33
N SER A 442 -11.67 -32.92 -7.19
CA SER A 442 -11.58 -34.21 -7.90
C SER A 442 -11.87 -34.11 -9.40
N THR A 443 -12.54 -33.03 -9.84
CA THR A 443 -12.87 -32.79 -11.25
C THR A 443 -11.82 -31.96 -11.98
N LEU A 444 -10.92 -31.33 -11.24
CA LEU A 444 -9.78 -30.55 -11.76
C LEU A 444 -8.48 -31.20 -11.21
N PRO A 445 -8.00 -32.28 -11.84
CA PRO A 445 -6.91 -33.08 -11.28
C PRO A 445 -5.59 -32.27 -11.23
N GLN A 446 -4.76 -32.61 -10.25
CA GLN A 446 -3.40 -32.07 -10.14
C GLN A 446 -2.63 -32.24 -11.45
N GLN A 447 -1.88 -31.21 -11.84
CA GLN A 447 -1.06 -31.18 -13.05
C GLN A 447 0.42 -30.98 -12.71
N GLY A 448 1.30 -31.74 -13.34
CA GLY A 448 2.75 -31.53 -13.26
C GLY A 448 3.17 -30.31 -14.09
N ILE A 449 4.05 -29.46 -13.55
CA ILE A 449 4.64 -28.33 -14.26
C ILE A 449 5.93 -28.82 -14.89
N THR A 450 5.98 -28.85 -16.22
CA THR A 450 7.06 -29.49 -17.01
C THR A 450 7.93 -28.50 -17.77
N SER A 451 7.59 -27.20 -17.71
CA SER A 451 8.39 -26.15 -18.35
C SER A 451 8.43 -24.90 -17.46
N GLY A 452 9.43 -24.05 -17.69
CA GLY A 452 9.63 -22.80 -16.96
C GLY A 452 8.57 -21.74 -17.23
N ASP A 453 7.75 -21.91 -18.28
CA ASP A 453 6.60 -21.08 -18.63
C ASP A 453 5.51 -22.01 -19.17
N GLN A 454 4.39 -22.11 -18.45
CA GLN A 454 3.34 -23.07 -18.77
C GLN A 454 1.94 -22.53 -18.48
N THR A 455 1.04 -22.70 -19.45
CA THR A 455 -0.38 -22.39 -19.29
C THR A 455 -1.18 -23.68 -19.28
N PHE A 456 -2.03 -23.83 -18.27
CA PHE A 456 -2.98 -24.93 -18.14
C PHE A 456 -4.37 -24.42 -18.52
N ASN A 457 -5.09 -25.24 -19.31
CA ASN A 457 -6.49 -24.98 -19.66
C ASN A 457 -7.34 -26.14 -19.13
N MET A 458 -8.33 -25.81 -18.32
CA MET A 458 -9.23 -26.76 -17.68
C MET A 458 -10.67 -26.30 -17.87
N ASN A 459 -11.62 -27.21 -17.74
CA ASN A 459 -13.04 -26.89 -17.79
C ASN A 459 -13.71 -27.33 -16.50
N TRP A 460 -14.61 -26.49 -16.01
CA TRP A 460 -15.40 -26.79 -14.81
C TRP A 460 -16.83 -26.25 -14.94
N THR A 461 -17.82 -27.03 -14.51
CA THR A 461 -19.23 -26.64 -14.55
C THR A 461 -19.73 -26.48 -13.13
N PRO A 462 -20.07 -25.25 -12.68
CA PRO A 462 -20.66 -25.02 -11.37
C PRO A 462 -22.06 -25.62 -11.26
N ASP A 463 -22.44 -26.00 -10.05
CA ASP A 463 -23.77 -26.57 -9.77
C ASP A 463 -24.88 -25.50 -9.64
N GLY A 464 -24.52 -24.21 -9.73
CA GLY A 464 -25.42 -23.06 -9.60
C GLY A 464 -25.50 -22.48 -8.19
N SER A 465 -24.73 -23.00 -7.24
CA SER A 465 -24.45 -22.35 -5.96
C SER A 465 -23.26 -21.40 -6.06
N ARG A 466 -22.98 -20.63 -4.99
CA ARG A 466 -21.80 -19.79 -4.89
C ARG A 466 -20.58 -20.67 -4.66
N HIS A 467 -19.50 -20.36 -5.39
CA HIS A 467 -18.22 -21.02 -5.27
C HIS A 467 -17.07 -20.01 -5.34
N TRP A 468 -15.91 -20.39 -4.82
CA TRP A 468 -14.66 -19.69 -5.03
C TRP A 468 -13.56 -20.69 -5.42
N LEU A 469 -12.85 -20.36 -6.50
CA LEU A 469 -11.81 -21.20 -7.08
C LEU A 469 -10.46 -20.55 -6.89
N ARG A 470 -9.50 -21.29 -6.39
CA ARG A 470 -8.11 -20.84 -6.26
C ARG A 470 -7.11 -21.89 -6.70
N ALA A 471 -5.90 -21.46 -7.04
CA ALA A 471 -4.80 -22.30 -7.45
C ALA A 471 -3.67 -22.30 -6.40
N GLU A 472 -3.03 -23.42 -6.25
CA GLU A 472 -1.78 -23.60 -5.49
C GLU A 472 -0.71 -24.24 -6.36
N VAL A 473 0.54 -23.78 -6.22
CA VAL A 473 1.71 -24.46 -6.75
C VAL A 473 2.50 -25.04 -5.59
N ARG A 474 2.79 -26.35 -5.66
CA ARG A 474 3.52 -27.06 -4.61
C ARG A 474 4.72 -27.80 -5.22
N ASP A 475 5.83 -27.83 -4.48
CA ASP A 475 7.01 -28.58 -4.87
C ASP A 475 6.80 -30.11 -4.77
N SER A 476 7.83 -30.87 -5.13
CA SER A 476 7.80 -32.35 -5.07
C SER A 476 7.67 -32.93 -3.66
N GLN A 477 7.89 -32.12 -2.62
CA GLN A 477 7.73 -32.49 -1.21
C GLN A 477 6.36 -32.04 -0.65
N GLY A 478 5.53 -31.41 -1.49
CA GLY A 478 4.23 -30.87 -1.10
C GLY A 478 4.27 -29.51 -0.42
N GLN A 479 5.44 -28.86 -0.34
CA GLN A 479 5.57 -27.50 0.22
C GLN A 479 4.88 -26.50 -0.71
N LEU A 480 4.12 -25.58 -0.13
CA LEU A 480 3.45 -24.51 -0.87
C LEU A 480 4.48 -23.48 -1.35
N LEU A 481 4.50 -23.24 -2.66
CA LEU A 481 5.37 -22.26 -3.31
C LEU A 481 4.60 -20.99 -3.67
N LEU A 482 3.43 -21.15 -4.34
CA LEU A 482 2.58 -20.05 -4.77
C LEU A 482 1.12 -20.31 -4.36
N PHE A 483 0.41 -19.23 -4.03
CA PHE A 483 -0.99 -19.26 -3.59
C PHE A 483 -1.76 -18.11 -4.26
N SER A 484 -2.80 -18.43 -5.03
CA SER A 484 -3.63 -17.41 -5.67
C SER A 484 -4.77 -16.93 -4.78
N ASN A 485 -5.21 -15.68 -4.96
CA ASN A 485 -6.54 -15.28 -4.60
C ASN A 485 -7.57 -15.99 -5.50
N PRO A 486 -8.82 -16.09 -5.07
CA PRO A 486 -9.81 -16.83 -5.83
C PRO A 486 -10.42 -16.01 -6.97
N VAL A 487 -10.93 -16.71 -7.98
CA VAL A 487 -12.04 -16.23 -8.80
C VAL A 487 -13.34 -16.64 -8.11
N TYR A 488 -14.26 -15.70 -7.95
CA TYR A 488 -15.56 -15.92 -7.32
C TYR A 488 -16.63 -16.27 -8.38
N ILE A 489 -17.56 -17.12 -8.02
CA ILE A 489 -18.66 -17.55 -8.88
C ILE A 489 -19.96 -17.35 -8.12
N GLY A 490 -20.86 -16.50 -8.63
CA GLY A 490 -22.16 -16.26 -8.04
C GLY A 490 -22.12 -15.47 -6.73
N PHE A 491 -21.15 -14.58 -6.55
CA PHE A 491 -20.97 -13.74 -5.37
C PHE A 491 -21.53 -12.32 -5.56
N LYS A 492 -22.50 -12.11 -6.47
CA LYS A 492 -23.09 -10.78 -6.66
C LYS A 492 -23.28 -10.05 -5.34
N GLN A 493 -22.73 -8.86 -5.25
CA GLN A 493 -23.13 -7.90 -4.24
C GLN A 493 -24.45 -7.27 -4.72
N ASP A 494 -25.52 -7.44 -3.93
CA ASP A 494 -26.78 -6.72 -4.10
C ASP A 494 -26.60 -5.22 -3.88
#